data_882ed56524d9d9ec8aa504ee0457629c
#
_entry.id   882ed56524d9d9ec8aa504ee0457629c
#
_cell.length_a   1.000
_cell.length_b   1.000
_cell.length_c   1.000
_cell.angle_alpha   90.00
_cell.angle_beta   90.00
_cell.angle_gamma   90.00
#
_symmetry.space_group_name_H-M   'P 1'
#
loop_
_entity.id
_entity.type
_entity.pdbx_description
1 polymer ?
#
loop_
_entity_poly.entity_id
_entity_poly.type
_entity_poly.pdbx_seq_one_letter_code
_entity_poly.pdbx_strand_id
1 'polypeptide(L)' 'EELWRLNRQLRREEAELRKSEGKLGNSRFVDNAPAAVVEQERERLAKHRADVKRLKAQVRQMEALR' A
#
# COMPACT_ATOMS: atom_id res chain seq x y z
N GLU A 1 12.64 13.27 13.72
CA GLU A 1 13.41 12.76 12.59
C GLU A 1 12.87 11.42 12.10
N GLU A 2 12.84 10.41 12.99
CA GLU A 2 12.29 9.09 12.66
C GLU A 2 10.81 9.15 12.32
N LEU A 3 10.06 9.92 13.09
CA LEU A 3 8.62 10.07 12.85
C LEU A 3 8.35 10.69 11.49
N TRP A 4 9.15 11.68 11.09
CA TRP A 4 9.02 12.32 9.79
C TRP A 4 9.28 11.33 8.66
N ARG A 5 10.32 10.51 8.80
CA ARG A 5 10.68 9.48 7.81
C ARG A 5 9.57 8.44 7.69
N LEU A 6 9.05 7.98 8.82
CA LEU A 6 7.98 7.00 8.85
C LEU A 6 6.71 7.54 8.19
N ASN A 7 6.35 8.78 8.49
CA ASN A 7 5.18 9.41 7.88
C ASN A 7 5.34 9.56 6.36
N ARG A 8 6.52 9.93 5.91
CA ARG A 8 6.80 10.07 4.49
C ARG A 8 6.70 8.73 3.78
N GLN A 9 7.29 7.69 4.38
CA GLN A 9 7.23 6.34 3.83
C GLN A 9 5.78 5.83 3.81
N LEU A 10 5.03 6.10 4.86
CA LEU A 10 3.63 5.72 4.96
C LEU A 10 2.81 6.34 3.83
N ARG A 11 3.00 7.62 3.56
CA ARG A 11 2.28 8.32 2.48
C ARG A 11 2.61 7.71 1.13
N ARG A 12 3.86 7.34 0.90
CA ARG A 12 4.29 6.70 -0.33
C ARG A 12 3.61 5.35 -0.52
N GLU A 13 3.60 4.55 0.54
CA GLU A 13 2.98 3.23 0.50
C GLU A 13 1.47 3.32 0.32
N GLU A 14 0.84 4.29 0.96
CA GLU A 14 -0.59 4.54 0.79
C GLU A 14 -0.93 4.93 -0.65
N ALA A 15 -0.08 5.73 -1.29
CA ALA A 15 -0.28 6.12 -2.69
C ALA A 15 -0.18 4.91 -3.62
N GLU A 16 0.80 4.04 -3.38
CA GLU A 16 0.96 2.81 -4.16
C GLU A 16 -0.22 1.86 -3.94
N LEU A 17 -0.69 1.76 -2.70
CA LEU A 17 -1.86 0.95 -2.36
C LEU A 17 -3.09 1.43 -3.14
N ARG A 18 -3.31 2.73 -3.18
CA ARG A 18 -4.44 3.30 -3.92
C ARG A 18 -4.37 3.00 -5.41
N LYS A 19 -3.18 3.05 -5.99
CA LYS A 19 -2.98 2.72 -7.40
C LYS A 19 -3.36 1.27 -7.68
N SER A 20 -2.90 0.35 -6.84
CA SER A 20 -3.22 -1.07 -6.98
C SER A 20 -4.71 -1.32 -6.80
N GLU A 21 -5.31 -0.68 -5.81
CA GLU A 21 -6.75 -0.79 -5.57
C GLU A 21 -7.55 -0.26 -6.76
N GLY A 22 -7.09 0.85 -7.35
CA GLY A 22 -7.73 1.43 -8.52
C GLY A 22 -7.69 0.51 -9.73
N LYS A 23 -6.55 -0.14 -9.97
CA LYS A 23 -6.40 -1.09 -11.06
C LYS A 23 -7.31 -2.29 -10.89
N LEU A 24 -7.30 -2.89 -9.70
CA LEU A 24 -8.09 -4.09 -9.41
C LEU A 24 -9.58 -3.79 -9.32
N GLY A 25 -9.95 -2.54 -9.03
CA GLY A 25 -11.34 -2.10 -9.05
C GLY A 25 -11.85 -1.74 -10.43
N ASN A 26 -10.96 -1.68 -11.42
CA ASN A 26 -11.32 -1.35 -12.79
C ASN A 26 -11.59 -2.65 -13.57
N SER A 27 -12.87 -2.89 -13.92
CA SER A 27 -13.25 -4.11 -14.63
C SER A 27 -12.55 -4.25 -15.96
N ARG A 28 -12.28 -3.15 -16.66
CA ARG A 28 -11.56 -3.19 -17.94
C ARG A 28 -10.15 -3.75 -17.77
N PHE A 29 -9.46 -3.34 -16.72
CA PHE A 29 -8.13 -3.86 -16.44
C PHE A 29 -8.19 -5.35 -16.13
N VAL A 30 -9.08 -5.73 -15.23
CA VAL A 30 -9.21 -7.14 -14.79
C VAL A 30 -9.62 -8.04 -15.95
N ASP A 31 -10.54 -7.58 -16.80
CA ASP A 31 -11.04 -8.38 -17.93
C ASP A 31 -10.07 -8.48 -19.09
N ASN A 32 -9.25 -7.44 -19.32
CA ASN A 32 -8.37 -7.37 -20.50
C ASN A 32 -6.92 -7.73 -20.23
N ALA A 33 -6.49 -7.63 -18.97
CA ALA A 33 -5.10 -7.97 -18.62
C ALA A 33 -4.94 -9.48 -18.53
N PRO A 34 -3.74 -10.02 -18.87
CA PRO A 34 -3.44 -11.44 -18.66
C PRO A 34 -3.62 -11.81 -17.19
N ALA A 35 -4.05 -13.05 -16.94
CA ALA A 35 -4.27 -13.54 -15.58
C ALA A 35 -3.04 -13.36 -14.68
N ALA A 36 -1.84 -13.59 -15.23
CA ALA A 36 -0.59 -13.42 -14.48
C ALA A 36 -0.40 -11.98 -14.01
N VAL A 37 -0.77 -11.00 -14.84
CA VAL A 37 -0.66 -9.58 -14.49
C VAL A 37 -1.62 -9.22 -13.38
N VAL A 38 -2.86 -9.72 -13.46
CA VAL A 38 -3.88 -9.49 -12.43
C VAL A 38 -3.41 -10.08 -11.09
N GLU A 39 -2.85 -11.29 -11.12
CA GLU A 39 -2.32 -11.93 -9.91
C GLU A 39 -1.17 -11.14 -9.30
N GLN A 40 -0.27 -10.61 -10.13
CA GLN A 40 0.82 -9.77 -9.63
C GLN A 40 0.29 -8.52 -8.94
N GLU A 41 -0.74 -7.89 -9.50
CA GLU A 41 -1.34 -6.71 -8.87
C GLU A 41 -2.01 -7.06 -7.54
N ARG A 42 -2.64 -8.23 -7.45
CA ARG A 42 -3.24 -8.69 -6.19
C ARG A 42 -2.16 -8.92 -5.13
N GLU A 43 -1.04 -9.50 -5.52
CA GLU A 43 0.09 -9.71 -4.61
C GLU A 43 0.68 -8.38 -4.13
N ARG A 44 0.82 -7.41 -5.04
CA ARG A 44 1.29 -6.07 -4.70
C ARG A 44 0.33 -5.39 -3.74
N LEU A 45 -0.97 -5.51 -4.00
CA LEU A 45 -2.00 -4.94 -3.14
C LEU A 45 -1.87 -5.49 -1.71
N ALA A 46 -1.75 -6.81 -1.58
CA ALA A 46 -1.62 -7.45 -0.28
C ALA A 46 -0.36 -6.98 0.44
N LYS A 47 0.76 -6.87 -0.29
CA LYS A 47 2.03 -6.42 0.27
C LYS A 47 1.96 -4.98 0.75
N HIS A 48 1.45 -4.08 -0.09
CA HIS A 48 1.33 -2.67 0.27
C HIS A 48 0.37 -2.48 1.44
N ARG A 49 -0.71 -3.25 1.46
CA ARG A 49 -1.68 -3.19 2.56
C ARG A 49 -1.03 -3.59 3.88
N ALA A 50 -0.23 -4.65 3.87
CA ALA A 50 0.50 -5.10 5.06
C ALA A 50 1.54 -4.06 5.48
N ASP A 51 2.27 -3.47 4.52
CA ASP A 51 3.27 -2.45 4.79
C ASP A 51 2.64 -1.20 5.40
N VAL A 52 1.51 -0.76 4.86
CA VAL A 52 0.77 0.40 5.40
C VAL A 52 0.35 0.14 6.83
N LYS A 53 -0.19 -1.04 7.10
CA LYS A 53 -0.62 -1.41 8.45
C LYS A 53 0.56 -1.38 9.44
N ARG A 54 1.70 -1.94 9.04
CA ARG A 54 2.90 -1.97 9.87
C ARG A 54 3.42 -0.55 10.13
N LEU A 55 3.49 0.27 9.09
CA LEU A 55 3.99 1.64 9.22
C LEU A 55 3.09 2.49 10.10
N LYS A 56 1.77 2.32 9.99
CA LYS A 56 0.83 3.02 10.86
C LYS A 56 1.04 2.65 12.32
N ALA A 57 1.29 1.37 12.60
CA ALA A 57 1.56 0.92 13.96
C ALA A 57 2.87 1.52 14.48
N GLN A 58 3.90 1.59 13.64
CA GLN A 58 5.18 2.20 14.03
C GLN A 58 5.03 3.69 14.32
N VAL A 59 4.28 4.40 13.49
CA VAL A 59 4.02 5.83 13.70
C VAL A 59 3.30 6.05 15.03
N ARG A 60 2.30 5.23 15.34
CA ARG A 60 1.57 5.33 16.61
C ARG A 60 2.49 5.10 17.80
N GLN A 61 3.38 4.10 17.71
CA GLN A 61 4.33 3.82 18.78
C GLN A 61 5.27 5.00 18.99
N MET A 62 5.78 5.57 17.92
CA MET A 62 6.68 6.73 18.01
C MET A 62 5.97 7.94 18.62
N GLU A 63 4.73 8.17 18.24
CA GLU A 63 3.93 9.26 18.80
C GLU A 63 3.64 9.06 20.28
N ALA A 64 3.40 7.82 20.69
CA ALA A 64 3.15 7.50 22.09
C ALA A 64 4.38 7.68 22.97
N LEU A 65 5.57 7.63 22.40
CA LEU A 65 6.83 7.80 23.13
C LEU A 65 7.26 9.25 23.27
N ARG A 66 6.54 10.19 22.66
CA ARG A 66 6.90 11.62 22.72
C ARG A 66 6.48 12.29 24.02
#